data_8e34f6329912dc7b4077a6283cd950a9
#
_entry.id   8e34f6329912dc7b4077a6283cd950a9
#
_cell.length_a   1.000
_cell.length_b   1.000
_cell.length_c   1.000
_cell.angle_alpha   90.00
_cell.angle_beta   90.00
_cell.angle_gamma   90.00
#
_symmetry.space_group_name_H-M   'P 1'
#
loop_
_entity.id
_entity.type
_entity.pdbx_description
1 polymer ?
#
loop_
_entity_poly.entity_id
_entity_poly.type
_entity_poly.pdbx_seq_one_letter_code
_entity_poly.pdbx_strand_id
1 'polypeptide(L)'
;EEKPLTIKVASIPAAKLQVYFIDNEDYYQRKYVLTDKEGTFYPDNHERAIFFCKGALETVVKLGWAPDIIHCNDWMSSLVPLYISTHYQNHPIYKDSKTIFSPHNSSFDFTFESDDLIEKVKIGDLDEAHLSSLSSGNYEAFIKIGAEYADKIVSLVNADNSRIQSIIDEYQHKTSQNIADNDLDFFEKTYLEMSGN
;
A
#
# COMPACT_ATOMS: atom_id res chain seq x y z
N GLU A 1 -11.85 -17.88 -5.06
CA GLU A 1 -10.98 -19.03 -4.80
C GLU A 1 -9.95 -18.65 -3.74
N GLU A 2 -9.79 -19.46 -2.67
CA GLU A 2 -8.80 -19.19 -1.64
C GLU A 2 -7.40 -19.45 -2.20
N LYS A 3 -6.50 -18.47 -2.06
CA LYS A 3 -5.09 -18.59 -2.44
C LYS A 3 -4.23 -18.82 -1.20
N PRO A 4 -3.31 -19.80 -1.20
CA PRO A 4 -2.45 -20.07 -0.05
C PRO A 4 -1.49 -18.90 0.19
N LEU A 5 -1.41 -18.45 1.46
CA LEU A 5 -0.46 -17.45 1.91
C LEU A 5 0.71 -18.14 2.62
N THR A 6 1.89 -18.04 2.06
CA THR A 6 3.14 -18.50 2.68
C THR A 6 3.97 -17.32 3.13
N ILE A 7 4.46 -17.36 4.37
CA ILE A 7 5.33 -16.32 4.92
C ILE A 7 6.71 -16.88 5.14
N LYS A 8 7.70 -16.25 4.51
CA LYS A 8 9.12 -16.51 4.76
C LYS A 8 9.69 -15.35 5.56
N VAL A 9 10.54 -15.63 6.53
CA VAL A 9 11.08 -14.62 7.45
C VAL A 9 12.60 -14.61 7.39
N ALA A 10 13.16 -13.42 7.27
CA ALA A 10 14.59 -13.19 7.44
C ALA A 10 14.81 -12.11 8.52
N SER A 11 15.91 -12.22 9.25
CA SER A 11 16.27 -11.24 10.28
C SER A 11 17.57 -10.55 9.92
N ILE A 12 17.65 -9.25 10.21
CA ILE A 12 18.88 -8.45 10.16
C ILE A 12 19.21 -8.00 11.59
N PRO A 13 19.94 -8.84 12.37
CA PRO A 13 20.10 -8.61 13.80
C PRO A 13 20.77 -7.30 14.14
N ALA A 14 21.74 -6.85 13.35
CA ALA A 14 22.46 -5.60 13.55
C ALA A 14 21.51 -4.36 13.47
N ALA A 15 20.47 -4.45 12.66
CA ALA A 15 19.47 -3.39 12.51
C ALA A 15 18.23 -3.62 13.37
N LYS A 16 18.15 -4.72 14.14
CA LYS A 16 16.94 -5.16 14.87
C LYS A 16 15.71 -5.24 13.96
N LEU A 17 15.91 -5.65 12.72
CA LEU A 17 14.90 -5.66 11.68
C LEU A 17 14.52 -7.11 11.32
N GLN A 18 13.22 -7.33 11.12
CA GLN A 18 12.69 -8.55 10.51
C GLN A 18 12.05 -8.21 9.17
N VAL A 19 12.30 -9.08 8.18
CA VAL A 19 11.72 -8.98 6.84
C VAL A 19 10.79 -10.16 6.64
N TYR A 20 9.53 -9.87 6.37
CA TYR A 20 8.50 -10.86 6.07
C TYR A 20 8.20 -10.83 4.57
N PHE A 21 8.42 -11.97 3.92
CA PHE A 21 8.12 -12.13 2.50
C PHE A 21 6.74 -12.75 2.35
N ILE A 22 5.85 -12.03 1.74
CA ILE A 22 4.54 -12.54 1.31
C ILE A 22 4.78 -13.39 0.07
N ASP A 23 4.57 -14.69 0.15
CA ASP A 23 4.87 -15.63 -0.94
C ASP A 23 3.62 -16.41 -1.37
N ASN A 24 3.50 -16.57 -2.69
CA ASN A 24 2.49 -17.40 -3.34
C ASN A 24 3.03 -17.82 -4.70
N GLU A 25 2.93 -19.10 -5.03
CA GLU A 25 3.50 -19.65 -6.26
C GLU A 25 2.90 -19.05 -7.53
N ASP A 26 1.59 -18.82 -7.56
CA ASP A 26 0.89 -18.26 -8.72
C ASP A 26 1.27 -16.80 -8.97
N TYR A 27 1.43 -16.01 -7.90
CA TYR A 27 1.61 -14.56 -8.01
C TYR A 27 3.06 -14.10 -8.03
N TYR A 28 3.98 -14.77 -7.29
CA TYR A 28 5.30 -14.20 -7.04
C TYR A 28 6.47 -15.04 -7.57
N GLN A 29 6.23 -16.25 -8.03
CA GLN A 29 7.30 -17.04 -8.68
C GLN A 29 7.49 -16.63 -10.14
N ARG A 30 7.83 -15.37 -10.36
CA ARG A 30 8.07 -14.77 -11.68
C ARG A 30 9.43 -14.10 -11.70
N LYS A 31 10.12 -14.18 -12.83
CA LYS A 31 11.46 -13.62 -12.98
C LYS A 31 11.48 -12.09 -12.92
N TYR A 32 10.42 -11.44 -13.41
CA TYR A 32 10.27 -9.98 -13.46
C TYR A 32 9.11 -9.55 -12.58
N VAL A 33 9.21 -8.34 -12.03
CA VAL A 33 8.26 -7.89 -10.99
C VAL A 33 6.89 -7.55 -11.56
N LEU A 34 6.81 -6.68 -12.56
CA LEU A 34 5.53 -6.16 -13.08
C LEU A 34 5.27 -6.52 -14.55
N THR A 35 6.29 -6.96 -15.27
CA THR A 35 6.23 -7.23 -16.70
C THR A 35 6.80 -8.60 -17.03
N ASP A 36 6.54 -9.10 -18.21
CA ASP A 36 7.26 -10.23 -18.75
C ASP A 36 8.66 -9.84 -19.31
N LYS A 37 9.34 -10.77 -19.94
CA LYS A 37 10.68 -10.53 -20.54
C LYS A 37 10.65 -9.59 -21.74
N GLU A 38 9.49 -9.44 -22.37
CA GLU A 38 9.23 -8.53 -23.48
C GLU A 38 8.81 -7.12 -23.01
N GLY A 39 8.65 -6.91 -21.71
CA GLY A 39 8.20 -5.65 -21.12
C GLY A 39 6.67 -5.50 -21.07
N THR A 40 5.91 -6.55 -21.41
CA THR A 40 4.45 -6.52 -21.32
C THR A 40 4.00 -6.61 -19.87
N PHE A 41 3.17 -5.65 -19.45
CA PHE A 41 2.64 -5.58 -18.08
C PHE A 41 1.74 -6.78 -17.78
N TYR A 42 1.90 -7.42 -16.64
CA TYR A 42 1.06 -8.55 -16.27
C TYR A 42 -0.37 -8.10 -15.97
N PRO A 43 -1.38 -8.71 -16.61
CA PRO A 43 -2.77 -8.28 -16.44
C PRO A 43 -3.34 -8.55 -15.04
N ASP A 44 -2.71 -9.43 -14.26
CA ASP A 44 -3.09 -9.80 -12.89
C ASP A 44 -2.32 -9.02 -11.80
N ASN A 45 -1.61 -7.96 -12.16
CA ASN A 45 -0.84 -7.18 -11.18
C ASN A 45 -1.73 -6.55 -10.08
N HIS A 46 -2.99 -6.23 -10.37
CA HIS A 46 -3.95 -5.78 -9.35
C HIS A 46 -4.26 -6.90 -8.34
N GLU A 47 -4.45 -8.13 -8.78
CA GLU A 47 -4.65 -9.28 -7.87
C GLU A 47 -3.45 -9.49 -6.97
N ARG A 48 -2.23 -9.32 -7.52
CA ARG A 48 -0.98 -9.41 -6.77
C ARG A 48 -0.89 -8.32 -5.70
N ALA A 49 -1.27 -7.09 -6.03
CA ALA A 49 -1.33 -5.98 -5.07
C ALA A 49 -2.36 -6.24 -3.97
N ILE A 50 -3.55 -6.71 -4.32
CA ILE A 50 -4.62 -7.08 -3.39
C ILE A 50 -4.15 -8.20 -2.45
N PHE A 51 -3.57 -9.26 -3.02
CA PHE A 51 -3.05 -10.38 -2.24
C PHE A 51 -1.95 -9.95 -1.27
N PHE A 52 -1.03 -9.07 -1.73
CA PHE A 52 0.02 -8.51 -0.89
C PHE A 52 -0.57 -7.73 0.28
N CYS A 53 -1.49 -6.80 0.03
CA CYS A 53 -2.08 -5.97 1.06
C CYS A 53 -2.85 -6.79 2.11
N LYS A 54 -3.73 -7.67 1.66
CA LYS A 54 -4.49 -8.57 2.55
C LYS A 54 -3.55 -9.51 3.32
N GLY A 55 -2.59 -10.11 2.63
CA GLY A 55 -1.63 -11.04 3.22
C GLY A 55 -0.71 -10.40 4.26
N ALA A 56 -0.27 -9.17 4.06
CA ALA A 56 0.52 -8.42 5.02
C ALA A 56 -0.28 -8.14 6.30
N LEU A 57 -1.51 -7.67 6.17
CA LEU A 57 -2.38 -7.39 7.32
C LEU A 57 -2.73 -8.64 8.10
N GLU A 58 -3.12 -9.73 7.42
CA GLU A 58 -3.41 -11.01 8.08
C GLU A 58 -2.18 -11.62 8.77
N THR A 59 -0.99 -11.39 8.22
CA THR A 59 0.26 -11.83 8.86
C THR A 59 0.47 -11.13 10.19
N VAL A 60 0.29 -9.82 10.26
CA VAL A 60 0.43 -9.03 11.50
C VAL A 60 -0.62 -9.47 12.54
N VAL A 61 -1.87 -9.71 12.11
CA VAL A 61 -2.93 -10.25 12.99
C VAL A 61 -2.50 -11.61 13.60
N LYS A 62 -2.01 -12.53 12.77
CA LYS A 62 -1.56 -13.86 13.22
C LYS A 62 -0.35 -13.82 14.15
N LEU A 63 0.53 -12.84 13.96
CA LEU A 63 1.67 -12.61 14.84
C LEU A 63 1.27 -12.00 16.18
N GLY A 64 0.07 -11.43 16.29
CA GLY A 64 -0.43 -10.79 17.52
C GLY A 64 0.34 -9.53 17.89
N TRP A 65 0.96 -8.88 16.92
CA TRP A 65 1.77 -7.68 17.12
C TRP A 65 1.02 -6.44 16.61
N ALA A 66 0.78 -5.48 17.49
CA ALA A 66 0.10 -4.24 17.14
C ALA A 66 1.14 -3.17 16.73
N PRO A 67 1.19 -2.76 15.45
CA PRO A 67 2.10 -1.71 14.99
C PRO A 67 1.58 -0.33 15.38
N ASP A 68 2.47 0.56 15.83
CA ASP A 68 2.13 1.98 16.01
C ASP A 68 1.97 2.68 14.67
N ILE A 69 2.90 2.42 13.74
CA ILE A 69 2.94 3.03 12.42
C ILE A 69 2.99 1.95 11.33
N ILE A 70 2.17 2.14 10.31
CA ILE A 70 2.18 1.34 9.08
C ILE A 70 2.51 2.25 7.92
N HIS A 71 3.72 2.12 7.38
CA HIS A 71 4.20 2.92 6.28
C HIS A 71 4.09 2.16 4.96
N CYS A 72 3.19 2.60 4.11
CA CYS A 72 2.86 2.01 2.81
C CYS A 72 3.62 2.72 1.70
N ASN A 73 4.34 1.98 0.89
CA ASN A 73 5.16 2.51 -0.18
C ASN A 73 4.58 2.13 -1.54
N ASP A 74 4.27 3.15 -2.32
CA ASP A 74 3.79 3.07 -3.70
C ASP A 74 2.48 2.28 -3.89
N TRP A 75 2.05 2.17 -5.15
CA TRP A 75 0.75 1.65 -5.55
C TRP A 75 0.46 0.20 -5.11
N MET A 76 1.48 -0.66 -5.04
CA MET A 76 1.32 -2.06 -4.61
C MET A 76 0.83 -2.21 -3.16
N SER A 77 1.05 -1.20 -2.32
CA SER A 77 0.60 -1.17 -0.92
C SER A 77 -0.55 -0.18 -0.66
N SER A 78 -1.07 0.46 -1.68
CA SER A 78 -2.04 1.55 -1.57
C SER A 78 -3.39 1.15 -0.96
N LEU A 79 -3.75 -0.14 -1.00
CA LEU A 79 -4.99 -0.65 -0.40
C LEU A 79 -4.89 -0.89 1.12
N VAL A 80 -3.69 -0.87 1.70
CA VAL A 80 -3.51 -1.08 3.15
C VAL A 80 -4.19 0.02 3.97
N PRO A 81 -4.03 1.33 3.68
CA PRO A 81 -4.75 2.38 4.41
C PRO A 81 -6.27 2.22 4.33
N LEU A 82 -6.82 1.90 3.16
CA LEU A 82 -8.23 1.62 2.99
C LEU A 82 -8.70 0.50 3.93
N TYR A 83 -8.03 -0.64 3.91
CA TYR A 83 -8.43 -1.79 4.74
C TYR A 83 -8.36 -1.49 6.24
N ILE A 84 -7.35 -0.74 6.69
CA ILE A 84 -7.20 -0.37 8.10
C ILE A 84 -8.30 0.60 8.52
N SER A 85 -8.61 1.61 7.72
CA SER A 85 -9.61 2.62 8.05
C SER A 85 -11.06 2.12 7.90
N THR A 86 -11.28 0.95 7.29
CA THR A 86 -12.60 0.37 7.06
C THR A 86 -12.75 -0.98 7.75
N HIS A 87 -12.37 -2.07 7.09
CA HIS A 87 -12.56 -3.44 7.58
C HIS A 87 -11.88 -3.70 8.94
N TYR A 88 -10.66 -3.18 9.14
CA TYR A 88 -9.89 -3.38 10.37
C TYR A 88 -9.99 -2.22 11.37
N GLN A 89 -10.83 -1.19 11.15
CA GLN A 89 -10.89 0.01 11.98
C GLN A 89 -11.12 -0.27 13.48
N ASN A 90 -11.83 -1.32 13.81
CA ASN A 90 -12.13 -1.74 15.19
C ASN A 90 -11.34 -2.99 15.62
N HIS A 91 -10.43 -3.49 14.78
CA HIS A 91 -9.66 -4.68 15.09
C HIS A 91 -8.62 -4.37 16.18
N PRO A 92 -8.52 -5.18 17.25
CA PRO A 92 -7.63 -4.88 18.40
C PRO A 92 -6.16 -4.63 18.05
N ILE A 93 -5.68 -5.24 16.95
CA ILE A 93 -4.30 -5.07 16.47
C ILE A 93 -4.10 -3.72 15.79
N TYR A 94 -5.12 -3.16 15.09
CA TYR A 94 -4.96 -2.01 14.21
C TYR A 94 -5.67 -0.73 14.69
N LYS A 95 -6.57 -0.83 15.64
CA LYS A 95 -7.44 0.30 16.08
C LYS A 95 -6.68 1.57 16.50
N ASP A 96 -5.45 1.42 16.98
CA ASP A 96 -4.59 2.52 17.42
C ASP A 96 -3.44 2.82 16.42
N SER A 97 -3.31 2.00 15.35
CA SER A 97 -2.27 2.19 14.33
C SER A 97 -2.51 3.44 13.49
N LYS A 98 -1.42 4.10 13.10
CA LYS A 98 -1.45 5.21 12.14
C LYS A 98 -0.83 4.78 10.81
N THR A 99 -1.40 5.27 9.73
CA THR A 99 -0.97 4.94 8.37
C THR A 99 -0.27 6.10 7.69
N ILE A 100 0.86 5.80 7.05
CA ILE A 100 1.56 6.72 6.15
C ILE A 100 1.53 6.12 4.76
N PHE A 101 1.24 6.92 3.75
CA PHE A 101 1.34 6.53 2.35
C PHE A 101 2.39 7.38 1.64
N SER A 102 3.36 6.71 1.00
CA SER A 102 4.40 7.36 0.20
C SER A 102 4.28 6.94 -1.26
N PRO A 103 3.66 7.78 -2.11
CA PRO A 103 3.73 7.61 -3.55
C PRO A 103 5.15 7.89 -4.05
N HIS A 104 5.60 7.10 -5.03
CA HIS A 104 6.92 7.21 -5.67
C HIS A 104 6.81 7.65 -7.13
N ASN A 105 7.95 7.80 -7.81
CA ASN A 105 8.00 8.11 -9.25
C ASN A 105 7.82 6.89 -10.15
N SER A 106 7.16 5.85 -9.68
CA SER A 106 6.77 4.73 -10.52
C SER A 106 5.49 5.05 -11.32
N SER A 107 5.25 4.32 -12.36
CA SER A 107 4.00 4.40 -13.13
C SER A 107 3.82 3.16 -14.00
N PHE A 108 2.60 2.92 -14.43
CA PHE A 108 2.29 1.97 -15.50
C PHE A 108 1.18 2.54 -16.39
N ASP A 109 1.21 2.15 -17.67
CA ASP A 109 0.20 2.54 -18.66
C ASP A 109 -0.69 1.34 -18.97
N PHE A 110 -1.41 0.86 -17.95
CA PHE A 110 -2.36 -0.23 -18.02
C PHE A 110 -3.62 0.16 -17.27
N THR A 111 -4.78 -0.28 -17.75
CA THR A 111 -6.05 -0.05 -17.07
C THR A 111 -6.69 -1.40 -16.79
N PHE A 112 -6.91 -1.68 -15.52
CA PHE A 112 -7.63 -2.85 -15.08
C PHE A 112 -9.13 -2.66 -15.31
N GLU A 113 -9.84 -3.73 -15.55
CA GLU A 113 -11.29 -3.71 -15.67
C GLU A 113 -11.88 -3.33 -14.31
N SER A 114 -12.78 -2.33 -14.30
CA SER A 114 -13.26 -1.69 -13.06
C SER A 114 -14.06 -2.65 -12.18
N ASP A 115 -14.99 -3.39 -12.75
CA ASP A 115 -15.87 -4.26 -11.97
C ASP A 115 -15.08 -5.42 -11.37
N ASP A 116 -14.14 -6.00 -12.12
CA ASP A 116 -13.24 -7.05 -11.66
C ASP A 116 -12.32 -6.55 -10.54
N LEU A 117 -11.75 -5.36 -10.69
CA LEU A 117 -10.90 -4.73 -9.66
C LEU A 117 -11.70 -4.49 -8.37
N ILE A 118 -12.86 -3.86 -8.47
CA ILE A 118 -13.72 -3.54 -7.31
C ILE A 118 -14.15 -4.81 -6.60
N GLU A 119 -14.60 -5.82 -7.33
CA GLU A 119 -15.02 -7.11 -6.76
C GLU A 119 -13.89 -7.79 -5.97
N LYS A 120 -12.66 -7.80 -6.52
CA LYS A 120 -11.49 -8.42 -5.88
C LYS A 120 -10.96 -7.65 -4.68
N VAL A 121 -11.08 -6.32 -4.69
CA VAL A 121 -10.65 -5.47 -3.57
C VAL A 121 -11.53 -5.68 -2.35
N LYS A 122 -12.82 -5.95 -2.53
CA LYS A 122 -13.76 -6.14 -1.41
C LYS A 122 -13.24 -7.15 -0.38
N ILE A 123 -13.49 -6.83 0.89
CA ILE A 123 -13.24 -7.69 2.04
C ILE A 123 -14.35 -7.48 3.08
N GLY A 124 -14.93 -8.59 3.57
CA GLY A 124 -16.06 -8.49 4.50
C GLY A 124 -17.19 -7.65 3.93
N ASP A 125 -17.72 -6.75 4.74
CA ASP A 125 -18.84 -5.86 4.39
C ASP A 125 -18.37 -4.47 3.90
N LEU A 126 -17.19 -4.40 3.25
CA LEU A 126 -16.67 -3.14 2.72
C LEU A 126 -17.63 -2.57 1.67
N ASP A 127 -18.18 -1.37 1.94
CA ASP A 127 -19.10 -0.67 1.06
C ASP A 127 -18.38 -0.22 -0.24
N GLU A 128 -19.05 -0.41 -1.38
CA GLU A 128 -18.55 0.05 -2.69
C GLU A 128 -18.30 1.55 -2.75
N ALA A 129 -19.02 2.34 -1.95
CA ALA A 129 -18.79 3.77 -1.86
C ALA A 129 -17.33 4.12 -1.52
N HIS A 130 -16.67 3.28 -0.70
CA HIS A 130 -15.25 3.41 -0.37
C HIS A 130 -14.30 3.10 -1.53
N LEU A 131 -14.79 2.47 -2.60
CA LEU A 131 -14.00 2.01 -3.74
C LEU A 131 -14.13 2.93 -4.96
N SER A 132 -14.87 4.04 -4.85
CA SER A 132 -15.15 4.95 -5.97
C SER A 132 -13.88 5.49 -6.64
N SER A 133 -12.82 5.73 -5.87
CA SER A 133 -11.51 6.17 -6.37
C SER A 133 -10.82 5.13 -7.26
N LEU A 134 -11.20 3.85 -7.17
CA LEU A 134 -10.64 2.78 -8.02
C LEU A 134 -11.35 2.62 -9.36
N SER A 135 -12.44 3.32 -9.61
CA SER A 135 -13.30 3.13 -10.80
C SER A 135 -12.58 3.33 -12.13
N SER A 136 -11.51 4.12 -12.20
CA SER A 136 -10.72 4.28 -13.43
C SER A 136 -9.74 3.12 -13.70
N GLY A 137 -9.47 2.25 -12.73
CA GLY A 137 -8.62 1.07 -12.86
C GLY A 137 -7.16 1.33 -13.28
N ASN A 138 -6.72 2.58 -13.31
CA ASN A 138 -5.38 2.98 -13.74
C ASN A 138 -4.43 3.21 -12.56
N TYR A 139 -3.20 3.58 -12.85
CA TYR A 139 -2.18 3.86 -11.82
C TYR A 139 -2.63 4.93 -10.82
N GLU A 140 -3.21 6.02 -11.33
CA GLU A 140 -3.68 7.15 -10.53
C GLU A 140 -4.79 6.74 -9.53
N ALA A 141 -5.61 5.78 -9.89
CA ALA A 141 -6.65 5.24 -9.00
C ALA A 141 -6.05 4.61 -7.73
N PHE A 142 -4.96 3.86 -7.88
CA PHE A 142 -4.26 3.26 -6.74
C PHE A 142 -3.56 4.31 -5.88
N ILE A 143 -2.96 5.32 -6.50
CA ILE A 143 -2.35 6.43 -5.74
C ILE A 143 -3.44 7.22 -5.00
N LYS A 144 -4.56 7.48 -5.66
CA LYS A 144 -5.67 8.24 -5.06
C LYS A 144 -6.25 7.53 -3.85
N ILE A 145 -6.54 6.23 -3.94
CA ILE A 145 -7.12 5.49 -2.81
C ILE A 145 -6.14 5.40 -1.63
N GLY A 146 -4.85 5.20 -1.89
CA GLY A 146 -3.83 5.23 -0.85
C GLY A 146 -3.74 6.59 -0.16
N ALA A 147 -3.77 7.66 -0.94
CA ALA A 147 -3.77 9.03 -0.44
C ALA A 147 -5.05 9.36 0.33
N GLU A 148 -6.21 8.93 -0.12
CA GLU A 148 -7.51 9.19 0.49
C GLU A 148 -7.60 8.65 1.92
N TYR A 149 -7.18 7.39 2.11
CA TYR A 149 -7.38 6.66 3.37
C TYR A 149 -6.19 6.71 4.35
N ALA A 150 -5.01 7.16 3.94
CA ALA A 150 -3.89 7.32 4.85
C ALA A 150 -4.08 8.48 5.84
N ASP A 151 -3.56 8.35 7.06
CA ASP A 151 -3.52 9.45 8.05
C ASP A 151 -2.56 10.55 7.61
N LYS A 152 -1.43 10.18 6.97
CA LYS A 152 -0.42 11.11 6.46
C LYS A 152 0.11 10.65 5.12
N ILE A 153 0.46 11.61 4.28
CA ILE A 153 1.14 11.38 3.01
C ILE A 153 2.54 11.97 3.11
N VAL A 154 3.54 11.18 2.72
CA VAL A 154 4.92 11.66 2.53
C VAL A 154 5.26 11.46 1.06
N SER A 155 5.12 12.54 0.28
CA SER A 155 5.33 12.45 -1.16
C SER A 155 6.82 12.40 -1.50
N LEU A 156 7.24 11.30 -2.11
CA LEU A 156 8.58 11.08 -2.69
C LEU A 156 8.56 11.31 -4.20
N VAL A 157 7.51 11.93 -4.70
CA VAL A 157 7.30 12.23 -6.11
C VAL A 157 8.05 13.51 -6.49
N ASN A 158 8.75 13.47 -7.62
CA ASN A 158 9.39 14.67 -8.17
C ASN A 158 8.33 15.65 -8.69
N ALA A 159 8.59 16.95 -8.56
CA ALA A 159 7.69 18.02 -9.00
C ALA A 159 7.27 17.94 -10.49
N ASP A 160 8.08 17.27 -11.32
CA ASP A 160 7.81 17.08 -12.74
C ASP A 160 6.76 15.98 -13.04
N ASN A 161 6.38 15.17 -12.06
CA ASN A 161 5.38 14.12 -12.24
C ASN A 161 3.96 14.68 -12.08
N SER A 162 3.48 15.37 -13.11
CA SER A 162 2.16 16.01 -13.12
C SER A 162 0.98 15.03 -12.97
N ARG A 163 1.16 13.73 -13.30
CA ARG A 163 0.11 12.70 -13.15
C ARG A 163 -0.30 12.51 -11.69
N ILE A 164 0.66 12.55 -10.78
CA ILE A 164 0.42 12.33 -9.35
C ILE A 164 0.24 13.65 -8.61
N GLN A 165 0.88 14.72 -9.06
CA GLN A 165 0.90 15.98 -8.33
C GLN A 165 -0.52 16.52 -8.07
N SER A 166 -1.43 16.44 -9.03
CA SER A 166 -2.82 16.87 -8.83
C SER A 166 -3.54 16.07 -7.74
N ILE A 167 -3.24 14.78 -7.60
CA ILE A 167 -3.79 13.94 -6.53
C ILE A 167 -3.20 14.35 -5.19
N ILE A 168 -1.88 14.57 -5.13
CA ILE A 168 -1.23 15.02 -3.90
C ILE A 168 -1.78 16.36 -3.42
N ASP A 169 -2.05 17.28 -4.35
CA ASP A 169 -2.60 18.60 -4.05
C ASP A 169 -4.03 18.55 -3.49
N GLU A 170 -4.85 17.56 -3.88
CA GLU A 170 -6.17 17.33 -3.26
C GLU A 170 -6.06 17.03 -1.75
N TYR A 171 -4.95 16.42 -1.32
CA TYR A 171 -4.69 16.01 0.07
C TYR A 171 -3.57 16.81 0.75
N GLN A 172 -3.27 18.04 0.30
CA GLN A 172 -2.18 18.86 0.83
C GLN A 172 -2.23 19.08 2.35
N HIS A 173 -3.42 19.07 2.94
CA HIS A 173 -3.62 19.26 4.40
C HIS A 173 -2.99 18.16 5.26
N LYS A 174 -2.69 17.00 4.70
CA LYS A 174 -2.02 15.87 5.38
C LYS A 174 -0.74 15.43 4.68
N THR A 175 -0.21 16.23 3.75
CA THR A 175 0.94 15.89 2.90
C THR A 175 2.18 16.66 3.30
N SER A 176 3.31 15.92 3.42
CA SER A 176 4.66 16.47 3.39
C SER A 176 5.26 16.21 2.02
N GLN A 177 5.82 17.24 1.39
CA GLN A 177 6.38 17.19 0.05
C GLN A 177 7.87 17.59 0.06
N ASN A 178 8.54 17.31 -1.05
CA ASN A 178 9.96 17.63 -1.25
C ASN A 178 10.90 16.96 -0.24
N ILE A 179 10.54 15.76 0.19
CA ILE A 179 11.31 14.95 1.11
C ILE A 179 12.24 14.04 0.30
N ALA A 180 13.51 13.99 0.65
CA ALA A 180 14.43 13.05 0.04
C ALA A 180 14.19 11.62 0.59
N ASP A 181 14.28 10.61 -0.27
CA ASP A 181 14.07 9.19 0.10
C ASP A 181 14.96 8.72 1.26
N ASN A 182 16.11 9.38 1.46
CA ASN A 182 17.09 9.07 2.49
C ASN A 182 17.12 10.10 3.65
N ASP A 183 16.12 10.94 3.78
CA ASP A 183 15.99 11.89 4.91
C ASP A 183 15.52 11.16 6.17
N LEU A 184 16.45 10.43 6.80
CA LEU A 184 16.16 9.62 7.97
C LEU A 184 15.66 10.44 9.17
N ASP A 185 16.19 11.66 9.35
CA ASP A 185 15.79 12.56 10.44
C ASP A 185 14.33 12.99 10.28
N PHE A 186 13.89 13.26 9.05
CA PHE A 186 12.50 13.57 8.76
C PHE A 186 11.58 12.39 9.07
N PHE A 187 11.96 11.18 8.64
CA PHE A 187 11.13 9.98 8.88
C PHE A 187 11.07 9.64 10.38
N GLU A 188 12.19 9.67 11.08
CA GLU A 188 12.22 9.43 12.53
C GLU A 188 11.29 10.41 13.27
N LYS A 189 11.43 11.70 13.01
CA LYS A 189 10.56 12.73 13.59
C LYS A 189 9.08 12.48 13.26
N THR A 190 8.77 12.16 12.01
CA THR A 190 7.40 11.88 11.57
C THR A 190 6.80 10.69 12.33
N TYR A 191 7.56 9.61 12.48
CA TYR A 191 7.09 8.42 13.21
C TYR A 191 6.86 8.70 14.70
N LEU A 192 7.76 9.42 15.36
CA LEU A 192 7.61 9.82 16.75
C LEU A 192 6.38 10.71 16.96
N GLU A 193 6.19 11.73 16.13
CA GLU A 193 5.01 12.61 16.18
C GLU A 193 3.70 11.85 16.02
N MET A 194 3.65 10.87 15.12
CA MET A 194 2.43 10.11 14.82
C MET A 194 2.15 9.00 15.84
N SER A 195 3.18 8.41 16.45
CA SER A 195 3.02 7.40 17.50
C SER A 195 2.68 7.98 18.88
N GLY A 196 2.74 9.31 19.03
CA GLY A 196 2.44 9.99 20.30
C GLY A 196 3.54 9.88 21.37
N ASN A 197 4.78 9.59 20.93
CA ASN A 197 5.97 9.50 21.79
C ASN A 197 6.83 10.76 21.73
#